data_e5cb3f3319667aa229ebbc74900c4d5a
#
_entry.id   e5cb3f3319667aa229ebbc74900c4d5a
#
_cell.length_a   1.000
_cell.length_b   1.000
_cell.length_c   1.000
_cell.angle_alpha   90.00
_cell.angle_beta   90.00
_cell.angle_gamma   90.00
#
_symmetry.space_group_name_H-M   'P 1'
#
loop_
_entity.id
_entity.type
_entity.pdbx_description
1 polymer ?
#
loop_
_entity_poly.entity_id
_entity_poly.type
_entity_poly.pdbx_seq_one_letter_code
_entity_poly.pdbx_strand_id
1 'polypeptide(L)'
;DRLAELWRRLRRKDVFPLTLWSGIKALLLGRDHLIEPTRLRRIVRNTLHHARFEDLPLPLHVVATNVLSGQAVVLSEGDVETALLASTAIPVVFPAVQLDGRYLVDGGVSTNTPIASAVELGAQRIIVLPTGMSCAMLEPPRNMAALALHVMGLQSMRQLDRDVAHYSSQVHITVVPPLCPLSASVFDFSQTAALIYRAAKQTYEWLGSGGLDSSGPLHVPLAHHHYRR
;
A
#
# COMPACT_ATOMS: atom_id res chain seq x y z
N ASP A 1 -16.00 -14.01 0.73
CA ASP A 1 -15.32 -12.72 0.86
C ASP A 1 -15.10 -12.11 -0.54
N ARG A 2 -15.91 -11.07 -0.86
CA ARG A 2 -15.94 -10.42 -2.19
C ARG A 2 -14.60 -9.78 -2.55
N LEU A 3 -13.88 -9.22 -1.56
CA LEU A 3 -12.58 -8.59 -1.80
C LEU A 3 -11.53 -9.63 -2.22
N ALA A 4 -11.47 -10.76 -1.54
CA ALA A 4 -10.56 -11.85 -1.91
C ALA A 4 -10.91 -12.43 -3.30
N GLU A 5 -12.20 -12.50 -3.65
CA GLU A 5 -12.63 -12.93 -4.98
C GLU A 5 -12.22 -11.93 -6.06
N LEU A 6 -12.37 -10.62 -5.81
CA LEU A 6 -11.88 -9.58 -6.69
C LEU A 6 -10.38 -9.75 -6.95
N TRP A 7 -9.58 -9.83 -5.88
CA TRP A 7 -8.13 -9.97 -5.98
C TRP A 7 -7.68 -11.23 -6.73
N ARG A 8 -8.38 -12.36 -6.56
CA ARG A 8 -8.09 -13.61 -7.30
C ARG A 8 -8.35 -13.50 -8.80
N ARG A 9 -9.27 -12.63 -9.22
CA ARG A 9 -9.63 -12.40 -10.63
C ARG A 9 -8.74 -11.37 -11.32
N LEU A 10 -8.11 -10.47 -10.55
CA LEU A 10 -7.25 -9.42 -11.11
C LEU A 10 -6.02 -10.02 -11.78
N ARG A 11 -5.67 -9.45 -12.91
CA ARG A 11 -4.46 -9.76 -13.67
C ARG A 11 -3.63 -8.49 -13.83
N ARG A 12 -2.33 -8.64 -14.06
CA ARG A 12 -1.42 -7.51 -14.29
C ARG A 12 -1.97 -6.51 -15.32
N LYS A 13 -2.51 -6.98 -16.43
CA LYS A 13 -3.06 -6.15 -17.50
C LYS A 13 -4.27 -5.30 -17.08
N ASP A 14 -4.96 -5.68 -16.01
CA ASP A 14 -6.15 -4.97 -15.53
C ASP A 14 -5.76 -3.72 -14.73
N VAL A 15 -4.59 -3.76 -14.06
CA VAL A 15 -4.05 -2.64 -13.28
C VAL A 15 -2.93 -1.94 -14.03
N PHE A 16 -1.98 -2.70 -14.60
CA PHE A 16 -0.80 -2.20 -15.29
C PHE A 16 -0.79 -2.60 -16.78
N PRO A 17 -1.60 -1.98 -17.64
CA PRO A 17 -1.64 -2.29 -19.08
C PRO A 17 -0.43 -1.69 -19.83
N LEU A 18 0.79 -1.92 -19.33
CA LEU A 18 2.02 -1.45 -19.96
C LEU A 18 2.29 -2.21 -21.26
N THR A 19 2.39 -1.48 -22.35
CA THR A 19 2.93 -1.95 -23.63
C THR A 19 4.22 -1.19 -23.93
N LEU A 20 5.10 -1.79 -24.71
CA LEU A 20 6.36 -1.13 -25.14
C LEU A 20 6.07 0.23 -25.81
N TRP A 21 5.01 0.28 -26.60
CA TRP A 21 4.53 1.48 -27.28
C TRP A 21 4.00 2.57 -26.35
N SER A 22 3.37 2.21 -25.23
CA SER A 22 2.88 3.21 -24.26
C SER A 22 4.04 3.94 -23.56
N GLY A 23 5.10 3.22 -23.23
CA GLY A 23 6.32 3.82 -22.66
C GLY A 23 7.02 4.77 -23.63
N ILE A 24 7.18 4.34 -24.89
CA ILE A 24 7.79 5.17 -25.95
C ILE A 24 6.93 6.43 -26.21
N LYS A 25 5.62 6.29 -26.31
CA LYS A 25 4.71 7.43 -26.46
C LYS A 25 4.76 8.41 -25.30
N ALA A 26 4.80 7.92 -24.05
CA ALA A 26 4.90 8.77 -22.88
C ALA A 26 6.19 9.60 -22.92
N LEU A 27 7.31 8.97 -23.25
CA LEU A 27 8.61 9.64 -23.38
C LEU A 27 8.62 10.68 -24.51
N LEU A 28 8.12 10.32 -25.70
CA LEU A 28 8.12 11.21 -26.87
C LEU A 28 7.16 12.39 -26.74
N LEU A 29 6.04 12.21 -26.02
CA LEU A 29 5.03 13.24 -25.80
C LEU A 29 5.25 14.05 -24.52
N GLY A 30 6.36 13.82 -23.79
CA GLY A 30 6.65 14.52 -22.53
C GLY A 30 5.57 14.34 -21.47
N ARG A 31 4.90 13.17 -21.43
CA ARG A 31 3.89 12.88 -20.41
C ARG A 31 4.54 12.62 -19.06
N ASP A 32 3.87 13.05 -18.00
CA ASP A 32 4.30 12.84 -16.61
C ASP A 32 3.96 11.44 -16.07
N HIS A 33 3.23 10.61 -16.84
CA HIS A 33 2.80 9.27 -16.47
C HIS A 33 2.82 8.27 -17.63
N LEU A 34 2.88 6.98 -17.27
CA LEU A 34 2.93 5.88 -18.24
C LEU A 34 1.56 5.27 -18.56
N ILE A 35 0.62 5.33 -17.61
CA ILE A 35 -0.66 4.61 -17.67
C ILE A 35 -1.81 5.54 -17.31
N GLU A 36 -2.83 5.58 -18.18
CA GLU A 36 -4.10 6.20 -17.83
C GLU A 36 -4.87 5.33 -16.82
N PRO A 37 -5.43 5.90 -15.74
CA PRO A 37 -6.06 5.14 -14.67
C PRO A 37 -7.46 4.59 -15.03
N THR A 38 -7.85 4.61 -16.30
CA THR A 38 -9.20 4.26 -16.77
C THR A 38 -9.65 2.86 -16.35
N ARG A 39 -8.73 1.87 -16.37
CA ARG A 39 -9.04 0.49 -15.95
C ARG A 39 -9.14 0.39 -14.43
N LEU A 40 -8.20 0.99 -13.70
CA LEU A 40 -8.22 1.06 -12.25
C LEU A 40 -9.49 1.75 -11.76
N ARG A 41 -9.84 2.89 -12.36
CA ARG A 41 -11.09 3.61 -12.08
C ARG A 41 -12.31 2.72 -12.25
N ARG A 42 -12.38 1.93 -13.32
CA ARG A 42 -13.48 1.00 -13.57
C ARG A 42 -13.56 -0.09 -12.50
N ILE A 43 -12.42 -0.65 -12.09
CA ILE A 43 -12.36 -1.65 -11.01
C ILE A 43 -12.90 -1.05 -9.72
N VAL A 44 -12.40 0.12 -9.32
CA VAL A 44 -12.83 0.83 -8.10
C VAL A 44 -14.34 1.07 -8.17
N ARG A 45 -14.84 1.70 -9.23
CA ARG A 45 -16.27 2.02 -9.41
C ARG A 45 -17.18 0.80 -9.35
N ASN A 46 -16.78 -0.31 -9.97
CA ASN A 46 -17.57 -1.55 -9.98
C ASN A 46 -17.55 -2.29 -8.64
N THR A 47 -16.63 -1.95 -7.75
CA THR A 47 -16.45 -2.60 -6.45
C THR A 47 -17.07 -1.80 -5.31
N LEU A 48 -17.09 -0.48 -5.43
CA LEU A 48 -17.68 0.41 -4.45
C LEU A 48 -19.21 0.27 -4.42
N HIS A 49 -19.77 0.18 -3.20
CA HIS A 49 -21.21 0.20 -2.97
C HIS A 49 -21.73 1.60 -2.62
N HIS A 50 -20.85 2.43 -2.07
CA HIS A 50 -21.12 3.80 -1.69
C HIS A 50 -20.14 4.71 -2.43
N ALA A 51 -20.67 5.78 -3.03
CA ALA A 51 -19.84 6.71 -3.79
C ALA A 51 -19.16 7.76 -2.90
N ARG A 52 -19.74 8.04 -1.74
CA ARG A 52 -19.26 9.08 -0.83
C ARG A 52 -18.83 8.52 0.51
N PHE A 53 -17.84 9.18 1.14
CA PHE A 53 -17.36 8.79 2.47
C PHE A 53 -18.46 8.85 3.52
N GLU A 54 -19.35 9.83 3.41
CA GLU A 54 -20.45 10.07 4.35
C GLU A 54 -21.48 8.96 4.37
N ASP A 55 -21.59 8.17 3.28
CA ASP A 55 -22.52 7.06 3.13
C ASP A 55 -21.94 5.73 3.62
N LEU A 56 -20.66 5.72 4.03
CA LEU A 56 -20.01 4.49 4.46
C LEU A 56 -20.47 4.06 5.86
N PRO A 57 -20.69 2.74 6.10
CA PRO A 57 -21.13 2.23 7.40
C PRO A 57 -20.04 2.37 8.49
N LEU A 58 -18.80 2.54 8.12
CA LEU A 58 -17.67 2.77 9.01
C LEU A 58 -16.85 3.95 8.49
N PRO A 59 -16.30 4.80 9.38
CA PRO A 59 -15.41 5.87 8.98
C PRO A 59 -14.21 5.30 8.17
N LEU A 60 -13.99 5.87 7.00
CA LEU A 60 -12.85 5.55 6.15
C LEU A 60 -12.01 6.81 6.00
N HIS A 61 -10.70 6.67 6.16
CA HIS A 61 -9.73 7.73 5.92
C HIS A 61 -8.71 7.22 4.90
N VAL A 62 -8.56 7.95 3.82
CA VAL A 62 -7.65 7.60 2.73
C VAL A 62 -6.52 8.63 2.72
N VAL A 63 -5.27 8.17 2.68
CA VAL A 63 -4.11 9.07 2.67
C VAL A 63 -3.54 9.17 1.27
N ALA A 64 -3.33 10.40 0.84
CA ALA A 64 -2.59 10.76 -0.36
C ALA A 64 -1.45 11.72 -0.03
N THR A 65 -0.57 11.99 -0.98
CA THR A 65 0.53 12.95 -0.81
C THR A 65 0.32 14.16 -1.71
N ASN A 66 0.39 15.36 -1.17
CA ASN A 66 0.45 16.57 -1.98
C ASN A 66 1.84 16.68 -2.63
N VAL A 67 1.90 16.55 -3.95
CA VAL A 67 3.18 16.51 -4.68
C VAL A 67 3.99 17.80 -4.58
N LEU A 68 3.34 18.94 -4.32
CA LEU A 68 4.02 20.24 -4.23
C LEU A 68 4.66 20.49 -2.87
N SER A 69 4.10 19.92 -1.78
CA SER A 69 4.60 20.12 -0.43
C SER A 69 5.25 18.87 0.19
N GLY A 70 5.01 17.70 -0.39
CA GLY A 70 5.41 16.40 0.18
C GLY A 70 4.59 15.97 1.41
N GLN A 71 3.60 16.76 1.83
CA GLN A 71 2.80 16.47 3.01
C GLN A 71 1.73 15.42 2.74
N ALA A 72 1.47 14.59 3.74
CA ALA A 72 0.32 13.70 3.75
C ALA A 72 -0.99 14.50 3.81
N VAL A 73 -1.97 14.05 3.04
CA VAL A 73 -3.33 14.63 3.00
C VAL A 73 -4.30 13.51 3.33
N VAL A 74 -5.03 13.66 4.43
CA VAL A 74 -6.10 12.72 4.82
C VAL A 74 -7.39 13.13 4.12
N LEU A 75 -7.95 12.20 3.35
CA LEU A 75 -9.21 12.35 2.63
C LEU A 75 -10.28 11.55 3.37
N SER A 76 -11.30 12.23 3.88
CA SER A 76 -12.32 11.64 4.76
C SER A 76 -13.73 12.04 4.35
N GLU A 77 -13.88 12.84 3.30
CA GLU A 77 -15.15 13.37 2.82
C GLU A 77 -15.18 13.42 1.28
N GLY A 78 -16.37 13.50 0.72
CA GLY A 78 -16.58 13.61 -0.71
C GLY A 78 -16.52 12.27 -1.45
N ASP A 79 -15.95 12.27 -2.66
CA ASP A 79 -15.95 11.10 -3.57
C ASP A 79 -14.86 10.08 -3.23
N VAL A 80 -15.29 8.88 -2.83
CA VAL A 80 -14.39 7.77 -2.45
C VAL A 80 -13.56 7.29 -3.66
N GLU A 81 -14.14 7.27 -4.86
CA GLU A 81 -13.43 6.84 -6.07
C GLU A 81 -12.21 7.74 -6.32
N THR A 82 -12.40 9.05 -6.28
CA THR A 82 -11.33 10.04 -6.48
C THR A 82 -10.25 9.92 -5.41
N ALA A 83 -10.65 9.75 -4.15
CA ALA A 83 -9.70 9.57 -3.04
C ALA A 83 -8.86 8.30 -3.21
N LEU A 84 -9.46 7.18 -3.57
CA LEU A 84 -8.75 5.92 -3.83
C LEU A 84 -7.81 6.03 -5.02
N LEU A 85 -8.23 6.71 -6.09
CA LEU A 85 -7.36 6.96 -7.24
C LEU A 85 -6.17 7.86 -6.88
N ALA A 86 -6.38 8.87 -6.04
CA ALA A 86 -5.30 9.73 -5.55
C ALA A 86 -4.31 8.93 -4.69
N SER A 87 -4.82 8.14 -3.73
CA SER A 87 -4.00 7.32 -2.83
C SER A 87 -3.22 6.21 -3.53
N THR A 88 -3.60 5.84 -4.74
CA THR A 88 -2.94 4.80 -5.55
C THR A 88 -2.25 5.35 -6.79
N ALA A 89 -2.16 6.69 -6.92
CA ALA A 89 -1.48 7.35 -8.03
C ALA A 89 0.04 7.27 -7.89
N ILE A 90 0.61 6.07 -8.09
CA ILE A 90 2.06 5.83 -8.03
C ILE A 90 2.76 6.78 -9.00
N PRO A 91 3.70 7.62 -8.53
CA PRO A 91 4.43 8.56 -9.37
C PRO A 91 5.08 7.86 -10.58
N VAL A 92 5.10 8.56 -11.73
CA VAL A 92 5.55 8.03 -13.03
C VAL A 92 4.59 6.99 -13.63
N VAL A 93 3.93 6.15 -12.82
CA VAL A 93 3.01 5.12 -13.33
C VAL A 93 1.68 5.73 -13.69
N PHE A 94 1.06 6.46 -12.76
CA PHE A 94 -0.24 7.11 -12.94
C PHE A 94 -0.11 8.63 -12.82
N PRO A 95 -1.02 9.40 -13.45
CA PRO A 95 -1.05 10.85 -13.31
C PRO A 95 -1.43 11.26 -11.89
N ALA A 96 -0.92 12.42 -11.45
CA ALA A 96 -1.41 13.06 -10.24
C ALA A 96 -2.91 13.39 -10.35
N VAL A 97 -3.65 13.20 -9.27
CA VAL A 97 -5.06 13.50 -9.18
C VAL A 97 -5.22 14.91 -8.64
N GLN A 98 -5.93 15.76 -9.39
CA GLN A 98 -6.27 17.10 -8.93
C GLN A 98 -7.55 17.06 -8.08
N LEU A 99 -7.46 17.49 -6.83
CA LEU A 99 -8.58 17.55 -5.89
C LEU A 99 -8.42 18.80 -5.01
N ASP A 100 -9.46 19.64 -4.94
CA ASP A 100 -9.52 20.86 -4.14
C ASP A 100 -8.29 21.77 -4.32
N GLY A 101 -7.86 21.97 -5.57
CA GLY A 101 -6.69 22.79 -5.90
C GLY A 101 -5.33 22.16 -5.57
N ARG A 102 -5.29 20.92 -5.09
CA ARG A 102 -4.08 20.17 -4.79
C ARG A 102 -3.79 19.14 -5.86
N TYR A 103 -2.52 18.86 -6.11
CA TYR A 103 -2.08 17.75 -6.93
C TYR A 103 -1.64 16.60 -6.02
N LEU A 104 -2.41 15.52 -6.03
CA LEU A 104 -2.26 14.39 -5.13
C LEU A 104 -1.67 13.18 -5.87
N VAL A 105 -0.72 12.53 -5.22
CA VAL A 105 -0.12 11.27 -5.64
C VAL A 105 -0.23 10.24 -4.52
N ASP A 106 0.25 9.02 -4.76
CA ASP A 106 0.22 7.89 -3.83
C ASP A 106 0.61 8.29 -2.40
N GLY A 107 -0.19 7.88 -1.43
CA GLY A 107 0.06 8.14 -0.01
C GLY A 107 1.38 7.55 0.48
N GLY A 108 1.84 6.46 -0.10
CA GLY A 108 3.12 5.83 0.22
C GLY A 108 4.35 6.70 -0.04
N VAL A 109 4.21 7.81 -0.78
CA VAL A 109 5.29 8.78 -0.99
C VAL A 109 5.60 9.54 0.31
N SER A 110 4.58 9.98 1.05
CA SER A 110 4.74 10.67 2.35
C SER A 110 4.72 9.70 3.51
N THR A 111 3.75 8.78 3.53
CA THR A 111 3.60 7.77 4.59
C THR A 111 2.84 6.54 4.08
N ASN A 112 3.54 5.42 4.00
CA ASN A 112 2.93 4.16 3.55
C ASN A 112 2.01 3.53 4.62
N THR A 113 2.30 3.82 5.90
CA THR A 113 1.51 3.35 7.04
C THR A 113 1.22 4.57 7.93
N PRO A 114 0.05 5.20 7.79
CA PRO A 114 -0.24 6.50 8.36
C PRO A 114 -0.60 6.45 9.86
N ILE A 115 0.32 6.00 10.71
CA ILE A 115 0.14 5.92 12.17
C ILE A 115 -0.11 7.32 12.75
N ALA A 116 0.67 8.32 12.34
CA ALA A 116 0.50 9.70 12.78
C ALA A 116 -0.93 10.19 12.53
N SER A 117 -1.44 10.01 11.31
CA SER A 117 -2.80 10.40 10.95
C SER A 117 -3.87 9.67 11.78
N ALA A 118 -3.67 8.39 12.09
CA ALA A 118 -4.59 7.65 12.95
C ALA A 118 -4.60 8.20 14.39
N VAL A 119 -3.43 8.59 14.93
CA VAL A 119 -3.32 9.22 16.25
C VAL A 119 -4.00 10.59 16.25
N GLU A 120 -3.76 11.42 15.24
CA GLU A 120 -4.40 12.73 15.07
C GLU A 120 -5.92 12.63 14.97
N LEU A 121 -6.44 11.55 14.36
CA LEU A 121 -7.87 11.24 14.29
C LEU A 121 -8.44 10.63 15.59
N GLY A 122 -7.62 10.53 16.65
CA GLY A 122 -8.06 10.08 17.97
C GLY A 122 -8.06 8.57 18.21
N ALA A 123 -7.35 7.80 17.42
CA ALA A 123 -7.24 6.37 17.62
C ALA A 123 -6.58 6.05 18.97
N GLN A 124 -7.22 5.23 19.81
CA GLN A 124 -6.68 4.75 21.09
C GLN A 124 -5.94 3.41 20.93
N ARG A 125 -6.28 2.66 19.90
CA ARG A 125 -5.65 1.40 19.54
C ARG A 125 -5.50 1.32 18.03
N ILE A 126 -4.30 0.98 17.57
CA ILE A 126 -3.97 0.87 16.14
C ILE A 126 -3.52 -0.56 15.85
N ILE A 127 -4.17 -1.20 14.88
CA ILE A 127 -3.74 -2.48 14.32
C ILE A 127 -3.20 -2.20 12.93
N VAL A 128 -1.90 -2.42 12.76
CA VAL A 128 -1.21 -2.21 11.50
C VAL A 128 -1.15 -3.51 10.70
N LEU A 129 -1.63 -3.46 9.46
CA LEU A 129 -1.51 -4.55 8.48
C LEU A 129 -0.50 -4.13 7.41
N PRO A 130 0.81 -4.34 7.61
CA PRO A 130 1.81 -3.87 6.67
C PRO A 130 1.74 -4.66 5.37
N THR A 131 1.74 -3.95 4.24
CA THR A 131 1.76 -4.52 2.90
C THR A 131 3.09 -4.20 2.22
N GLY A 132 3.54 -5.08 1.33
CA GLY A 132 4.75 -4.85 0.54
C GLY A 132 6.07 -4.93 1.30
N MET A 133 6.08 -5.35 2.55
CA MET A 133 7.31 -5.62 3.27
C MET A 133 7.91 -6.91 2.72
N SER A 134 9.10 -6.82 2.17
CA SER A 134 9.87 -7.98 1.74
C SER A 134 10.91 -8.34 2.78
N CYS A 135 11.12 -9.64 2.94
CA CYS A 135 12.29 -10.15 3.65
C CYS A 135 13.57 -9.71 2.92
N ALA A 136 14.69 -9.73 3.61
CA ALA A 136 15.98 -9.47 2.98
C ALA A 136 16.12 -10.29 1.69
N MET A 137 16.42 -9.61 0.60
CA MET A 137 16.63 -10.24 -0.70
C MET A 137 18.06 -10.78 -0.78
N LEU A 138 18.22 -11.93 -1.43
CA LEU A 138 19.55 -12.52 -1.68
C LEU A 138 20.33 -11.75 -2.76
N GLU A 139 19.59 -11.20 -3.72
CA GLU A 139 20.16 -10.43 -4.83
C GLU A 139 19.33 -9.15 -5.05
N PRO A 140 19.95 -8.06 -5.49
CA PRO A 140 19.20 -6.84 -5.80
C PRO A 140 18.30 -7.06 -7.02
N PRO A 141 17.17 -6.33 -7.12
CA PRO A 141 16.32 -6.37 -8.30
C PRO A 141 17.09 -6.02 -9.57
N ARG A 142 16.86 -6.80 -10.64
CA ARG A 142 17.65 -6.69 -11.89
C ARG A 142 17.17 -5.58 -12.83
N ASN A 143 16.07 -4.90 -12.56
CA ASN A 143 15.57 -3.80 -13.38
C ASN A 143 15.30 -2.55 -12.56
N MET A 144 15.41 -1.38 -13.21
CA MET A 144 15.31 -0.06 -12.56
C MET A 144 13.98 0.13 -11.80
N ALA A 145 12.86 -0.26 -12.40
CA ALA A 145 11.55 -0.09 -11.76
C ALA A 145 11.41 -0.94 -10.50
N ALA A 146 11.83 -2.21 -10.54
CA ALA A 146 11.81 -3.08 -9.39
C ALA A 146 12.78 -2.61 -8.29
N LEU A 147 13.95 -2.09 -8.67
CA LEU A 147 14.91 -1.51 -7.72
C LEU A 147 14.34 -0.27 -7.05
N ALA A 148 13.72 0.64 -7.81
CA ALA A 148 13.09 1.84 -7.25
C ALA A 148 11.97 1.49 -6.26
N LEU A 149 11.08 0.56 -6.63
CA LEU A 149 10.01 0.10 -5.74
C LEU A 149 10.56 -0.61 -4.49
N HIS A 150 11.65 -1.37 -4.63
CA HIS A 150 12.30 -2.01 -3.49
C HIS A 150 12.89 -0.98 -2.52
N VAL A 151 13.58 0.03 -3.03
CA VAL A 151 14.13 1.13 -2.20
C VAL A 151 13.02 1.91 -1.51
N MET A 152 11.92 2.22 -2.20
CA MET A 152 10.74 2.84 -1.58
C MET A 152 10.15 1.96 -0.47
N GLY A 153 10.06 0.64 -0.69
CA GLY A 153 9.65 -0.32 0.33
C GLY A 153 10.54 -0.31 1.57
N LEU A 154 11.87 -0.26 1.40
CA LEU A 154 12.82 -0.15 2.52
C LEU A 154 12.64 1.16 3.30
N GLN A 155 12.39 2.28 2.62
CA GLN A 155 12.10 3.56 3.27
C GLN A 155 10.80 3.49 4.09
N SER A 156 9.75 2.90 3.50
CA SER A 156 8.46 2.71 4.19
C SER A 156 8.59 1.85 5.45
N MET A 157 9.39 0.78 5.41
CA MET A 157 9.68 -0.05 6.60
C MET A 157 10.34 0.75 7.72
N ARG A 158 11.40 1.50 7.37
CA ARG A 158 12.11 2.34 8.36
C ARG A 158 11.24 3.44 8.92
N GLN A 159 10.30 3.96 8.13
CA GLN A 159 9.32 4.91 8.61
C GLN A 159 8.37 4.25 9.59
N LEU A 160 7.82 3.08 9.26
CA LEU A 160 6.96 2.32 10.17
C LEU A 160 7.64 2.06 11.52
N ASP A 161 8.90 1.60 11.52
CA ASP A 161 9.65 1.36 12.77
C ASP A 161 9.77 2.63 13.62
N ARG A 162 10.07 3.77 12.99
CA ARG A 162 10.18 5.05 13.68
C ARG A 162 8.83 5.53 14.24
N ASP A 163 7.77 5.40 13.44
CA ASP A 163 6.42 5.83 13.84
C ASP A 163 5.91 4.96 15.00
N VAL A 164 6.10 3.63 14.94
CA VAL A 164 5.77 2.73 16.04
C VAL A 164 6.55 3.13 17.30
N ALA A 165 7.86 3.34 17.21
CA ALA A 165 8.68 3.73 18.35
C ALA A 165 8.25 5.08 18.95
N HIS A 166 7.86 6.05 18.10
CA HIS A 166 7.46 7.38 18.53
C HIS A 166 6.08 7.38 19.20
N TYR A 167 5.09 6.68 18.63
CA TYR A 167 3.71 6.73 19.08
C TYR A 167 3.32 5.65 20.09
N SER A 168 4.15 4.62 20.33
CA SER A 168 3.85 3.54 21.26
C SER A 168 3.67 3.96 22.71
N SER A 169 4.18 5.13 23.11
CA SER A 169 3.93 5.74 24.42
C SER A 169 2.59 6.46 24.53
N GLN A 170 1.93 6.75 23.42
CA GLN A 170 0.68 7.51 23.35
C GLN A 170 -0.52 6.61 23.08
N VAL A 171 -0.35 5.61 22.23
CA VAL A 171 -1.42 4.69 21.79
C VAL A 171 -0.93 3.25 21.75
N HIS A 172 -1.84 2.30 21.96
CA HIS A 172 -1.50 0.89 21.81
C HIS A 172 -1.39 0.51 20.32
N ILE A 173 -0.18 0.18 19.86
CA ILE A 173 0.08 -0.19 18.47
C ILE A 173 0.44 -1.66 18.39
N THR A 174 -0.34 -2.41 17.63
CA THR A 174 -0.07 -3.82 17.31
C THR A 174 0.21 -3.95 15.83
N VAL A 175 1.38 -4.44 15.45
CA VAL A 175 1.73 -4.67 14.06
C VAL A 175 1.61 -6.15 13.75
N VAL A 176 0.73 -6.52 12.82
CA VAL A 176 0.58 -7.90 12.38
C VAL A 176 1.81 -8.31 11.58
N PRO A 177 2.46 -9.44 11.87
CA PRO A 177 3.65 -9.88 11.15
C PRO A 177 3.37 -10.01 9.64
N PRO A 178 4.16 -9.35 8.78
CA PRO A 178 4.00 -9.46 7.35
C PRO A 178 4.36 -10.87 6.86
N LEU A 179 3.78 -11.25 5.71
CA LEU A 179 4.07 -12.54 5.11
C LEU A 179 5.53 -12.64 4.68
N CYS A 180 6.24 -13.65 5.19
CA CYS A 180 7.63 -13.93 4.85
C CYS A 180 7.89 -15.44 4.74
N PRO A 181 8.70 -15.90 3.77
CA PRO A 181 9.30 -15.15 2.68
C PRO A 181 8.29 -14.74 1.60
N LEU A 182 8.51 -13.56 1.02
CA LEU A 182 7.73 -13.06 -0.10
C LEU A 182 8.62 -12.94 -1.34
N SER A 183 8.49 -13.89 -2.25
CA SER A 183 9.26 -13.93 -3.51
C SER A 183 8.49 -13.42 -4.72
N ALA A 184 7.23 -13.03 -4.53
CA ALA A 184 6.38 -12.54 -5.62
C ALA A 184 6.78 -11.12 -6.03
N SER A 185 6.86 -10.88 -7.34
CA SER A 185 6.97 -9.52 -7.87
C SER A 185 5.69 -8.74 -7.61
N VAL A 186 5.79 -7.43 -7.34
CA VAL A 186 4.64 -6.52 -7.20
C VAL A 186 3.75 -6.46 -8.44
N PHE A 187 4.25 -6.90 -9.59
CA PHE A 187 3.52 -6.99 -10.85
C PHE A 187 2.96 -8.40 -11.14
N ASP A 188 3.19 -9.37 -10.26
CA ASP A 188 2.75 -10.76 -10.45
C ASP A 188 1.49 -11.05 -9.64
N PHE A 189 0.34 -11.02 -10.31
CA PHE A 189 -0.97 -11.35 -9.74
C PHE A 189 -1.29 -12.84 -9.78
N SER A 190 -0.43 -13.68 -10.36
CA SER A 190 -0.70 -15.13 -10.49
C SER A 190 -0.69 -15.85 -9.14
N GLN A 191 0.04 -15.32 -8.16
CA GLN A 191 0.19 -15.91 -6.84
C GLN A 191 -0.84 -15.41 -5.80
N THR A 192 -1.78 -14.56 -6.21
CA THR A 192 -2.72 -13.89 -5.29
C THR A 192 -3.45 -14.87 -4.37
N ALA A 193 -3.99 -15.96 -4.91
CA ALA A 193 -4.72 -16.95 -4.10
C ALA A 193 -3.82 -17.61 -3.03
N ALA A 194 -2.60 -17.97 -3.41
CA ALA A 194 -1.63 -18.58 -2.51
C ALA A 194 -1.16 -17.59 -1.42
N LEU A 195 -0.96 -16.33 -1.79
CA LEU A 195 -0.57 -15.26 -0.85
C LEU A 195 -1.68 -14.98 0.17
N ILE A 196 -2.94 -14.88 -0.27
CA ILE A 196 -4.10 -14.70 0.62
C ILE A 196 -4.18 -15.87 1.62
N TYR A 197 -4.06 -17.11 1.14
CA TYR A 197 -4.12 -18.28 2.01
C TYR A 197 -2.97 -18.31 3.04
N ARG A 198 -1.74 -18.08 2.59
CA ARG A 198 -0.56 -18.07 3.46
C ARG A 198 -0.63 -16.96 4.51
N ALA A 199 -1.03 -15.75 4.10
CA ALA A 199 -1.17 -14.62 5.02
C ALA A 199 -2.26 -14.89 6.07
N ALA A 200 -3.42 -15.39 5.65
CA ALA A 200 -4.49 -15.75 6.56
C ALA A 200 -4.03 -16.82 7.57
N LYS A 201 -3.41 -17.91 7.09
CA LYS A 201 -2.90 -18.98 7.95
C LYS A 201 -1.89 -18.44 8.99
N GLN A 202 -0.88 -17.68 8.54
CA GLN A 202 0.12 -17.09 9.43
C GLN A 202 -0.52 -16.16 10.48
N THR A 203 -1.50 -15.34 10.06
CA THR A 203 -2.20 -14.43 10.97
C THR A 203 -3.05 -15.20 12.00
N TYR A 204 -3.73 -16.28 11.60
CA TYR A 204 -4.48 -17.13 12.55
C TYR A 204 -3.55 -17.79 13.58
N GLU A 205 -2.41 -18.31 13.15
CA GLU A 205 -1.41 -18.92 14.06
C GLU A 205 -0.87 -17.86 15.04
N TRP A 206 -0.55 -16.68 14.55
CA TRP A 206 -0.09 -15.55 15.37
C TRP A 206 -1.17 -15.08 16.37
N LEU A 207 -2.43 -14.98 15.97
CA LEU A 207 -3.54 -14.65 16.85
C LEU A 207 -3.73 -15.71 17.94
N GLY A 208 -3.64 -16.99 17.59
CA GLY A 208 -3.73 -18.12 18.52
C GLY A 208 -2.59 -18.16 19.54
N SER A 209 -1.45 -17.53 19.24
CA SER A 209 -0.32 -17.38 20.18
C SER A 209 -0.37 -16.12 21.06
N GLY A 210 -1.50 -15.39 21.07
CA GLY A 210 -1.65 -14.16 21.85
C GLY A 210 -1.05 -12.92 21.18
N GLY A 211 -0.92 -12.93 19.87
CA GLY A 211 -0.28 -11.84 19.12
C GLY A 211 -0.88 -10.45 19.32
N LEU A 212 -2.18 -10.33 19.62
CA LEU A 212 -2.82 -9.04 19.90
C LEU A 212 -2.42 -8.44 21.25
N ASP A 213 -1.93 -9.24 22.19
CA ASP A 213 -1.53 -8.80 23.52
C ASP A 213 -0.05 -8.33 23.54
N SER A 214 0.69 -8.61 22.46
CA SER A 214 2.05 -8.15 22.27
C SER A 214 2.06 -6.69 21.83
N SER A 215 2.42 -5.78 22.73
CA SER A 215 2.70 -4.38 22.40
C SER A 215 4.21 -4.22 22.20
N GLY A 216 4.61 -3.64 21.08
CA GLY A 216 6.01 -3.30 20.86
C GLY A 216 6.41 -3.23 19.39
N PRO A 217 7.58 -2.66 19.09
CA PRO A 217 8.10 -2.66 17.74
C PRO A 217 8.23 -4.10 17.27
N LEU A 218 7.73 -4.38 16.08
CA LEU A 218 8.13 -5.59 15.39
C LEU A 218 9.65 -5.53 15.28
N HIS A 219 10.33 -6.45 15.94
CA HIS A 219 11.64 -6.84 15.45
C HIS A 219 11.38 -7.51 14.09
N VAL A 220 11.24 -6.68 13.05
CA VAL A 220 11.27 -7.20 11.69
C VAL A 220 12.66 -7.78 11.55
N PRO A 221 12.81 -9.09 11.48
CA PRO A 221 14.13 -9.67 11.33
C PRO A 221 14.61 -9.29 9.95
N LEU A 222 15.42 -8.24 9.86
CA LEU A 222 16.13 -7.84 8.63
C LEU A 222 17.04 -8.97 8.14
N ALA A 223 17.38 -9.91 9.01
CA ALA A 223 18.16 -11.09 8.71
C ALA A 223 17.31 -12.34 8.96
N HIS A 224 16.63 -12.82 7.94
CA HIS A 224 15.96 -14.11 8.02
C HIS A 224 16.98 -15.25 8.02
N HIS A 225 16.77 -16.23 8.91
CA HIS A 225 17.53 -17.47 8.98
C HIS A 225 17.39 -18.38 7.73
N HIS A 226 16.87 -17.86 6.62
CA HIS A 226 16.77 -18.54 5.33
C HIS A 226 18.11 -18.67 4.60
N TYR A 227 19.19 -18.15 5.16
CA TYR A 227 20.56 -18.26 4.63
C TYR A 227 21.27 -19.58 4.92
N ARG A 228 20.60 -20.52 5.59
CA ARG A 228 21.17 -21.86 5.77
C ARG A 228 20.44 -22.88 4.92
N ARG A 229 20.78 -22.89 3.62
CA ARG A 229 20.87 -24.11 2.80
C ARG A 229 21.93 -23.94 1.74
#